data_c3e7fa4c6dc69fad0599845e663ff72b
#
_entry.id   c3e7fa4c6dc69fad0599845e663ff72b
#
_cell.length_a   1.000
_cell.length_b   1.000
_cell.length_c   1.000
_cell.angle_alpha   90.00
_cell.angle_beta   90.00
_cell.angle_gamma   90.00
#
_symmetry.space_group_name_H-M   'P 1'
#
loop_
_entity.id
_entity.type
_entity.pdbx_description
1 polymer ?
#
loop_
_entity_poly.entity_id
_entity_poly.type
_entity_poly.pdbx_seq_one_letter_code
_entity_poly.pdbx_strand_id
1 'polypeptide(L)'
;MASPAHPRPWRRIATAAMAAALLGAPVLSQNGPVHAAKSYTFYLSNSFVGNDWRVQMENEARVLAQKPPMSGRVTLKIINTDNTVAAQLASLNNIIQTHPDAILVDASSPDALNSALSRACSQGILVLSFDQVVTDSCAWKLESNWPTMAHALAQWMALTLHGKGNVLIDRGLAGAPISQLLYNAYTSVLGKYPNIHTVGYFNGNYALGPEQSGVAGQLAAHPNVDGILTQGYGTGALAALKNAGHKLVPVTAFSYNGSLVGCQQMGATCILGSNPAWLSGLAMKTALDVLDGKTPNKPRHILLQTPLFANNHVIVPGSPITQIKLGVNAFPKLPAGLTIPFSPPWTSVTPAEATSGKA
;
A
#
# COMPACT_ATOMS: atom_id res chain seq x y z
N MET A 1 36.84 59.03 -10.06
CA MET A 1 38.05 59.03 -10.89
C MET A 1 37.99 57.67 -11.67
N ALA A 2 37.56 57.77 -12.88
CA ALA A 2 38.29 57.77 -14.13
C ALA A 2 39.07 56.49 -14.33
N SER A 3 39.00 55.72 -15.36
CA SER A 3 38.67 55.94 -16.77
C SER A 3 38.83 54.61 -17.54
N PRO A 4 38.51 54.54 -18.81
CA PRO A 4 38.07 53.32 -19.51
C PRO A 4 39.16 52.71 -20.38
N ALA A 5 38.96 51.48 -20.83
CA ALA A 5 39.83 50.81 -21.81
C ALA A 5 39.09 50.51 -23.12
N HIS A 6 39.71 50.89 -24.17
CA HIS A 6 39.30 50.87 -25.60
C HIS A 6 39.41 49.48 -26.25
N PRO A 7 38.72 49.31 -27.39
CA PRO A 7 38.74 48.06 -28.18
C PRO A 7 39.84 48.02 -29.20
N ARG A 8 40.23 46.78 -29.66
CA ARG A 8 41.15 46.58 -30.78
C ARG A 8 40.57 45.64 -31.84
N PRO A 9 41.03 45.73 -33.07
CA PRO A 9 40.27 45.52 -34.29
C PRO A 9 40.40 44.14 -34.93
N TRP A 10 39.48 43.87 -35.83
CA TRP A 10 39.35 42.72 -36.70
C TRP A 10 40.53 42.57 -37.64
N ARG A 11 41.03 41.34 -37.80
CA ARG A 11 41.81 40.93 -38.95
C ARG A 11 41.02 39.88 -39.79
N ARG A 12 40.66 40.27 -40.98
CA ARG A 12 40.20 39.38 -42.04
C ARG A 12 41.42 38.58 -42.56
N ILE A 13 41.28 37.26 -42.71
CA ILE A 13 42.16 36.41 -43.49
C ILE A 13 41.31 35.59 -44.45
N ALA A 14 41.80 35.56 -45.67
CA ALA A 14 41.13 35.14 -46.88
C ALA A 14 40.92 33.62 -46.96
N THR A 15 39.91 33.25 -47.71
CA THR A 15 39.54 31.95 -48.25
C THR A 15 40.66 31.28 -49.06
N ALA A 16 40.91 29.99 -48.72
CA ALA A 16 41.50 29.05 -49.69
C ALA A 16 40.58 27.81 -49.71
N ALA A 17 39.93 27.61 -50.84
CA ALA A 17 39.14 26.44 -51.13
C ALA A 17 40.08 25.28 -51.44
N MET A 18 40.02 24.18 -50.65
CA MET A 18 40.54 22.87 -51.04
C MET A 18 39.36 21.89 -51.12
N ALA A 19 39.07 21.46 -52.31
CA ALA A 19 38.16 20.36 -52.58
C ALA A 19 38.81 19.04 -52.10
N ALA A 20 38.31 18.44 -51.05
CA ALA A 20 38.66 17.09 -50.62
C ALA A 20 37.51 16.14 -50.99
N ALA A 21 37.79 15.19 -51.83
CA ALA A 21 36.89 14.13 -52.25
C ALA A 21 36.50 13.27 -51.05
N LEU A 22 35.21 13.29 -50.71
CA LEU A 22 34.59 12.39 -49.71
C LEU A 22 34.44 11.00 -50.33
N LEU A 23 35.40 10.11 -50.06
CA LEU A 23 35.20 8.68 -50.15
C LEU A 23 34.24 8.28 -49.03
N GLY A 24 32.98 8.00 -49.39
CA GLY A 24 31.97 7.48 -48.51
C GLY A 24 32.36 6.10 -47.98
N ALA A 25 32.85 6.05 -46.75
CA ALA A 25 32.90 4.79 -46.02
C ALA A 25 31.45 4.43 -45.58
N PRO A 26 30.97 3.20 -45.82
CA PRO A 26 29.70 2.78 -45.29
C PRO A 26 29.78 2.76 -43.77
N VAL A 27 28.97 3.58 -43.09
CA VAL A 27 28.73 3.44 -41.66
C VAL A 27 28.01 2.11 -41.48
N LEU A 28 28.77 1.06 -41.18
CA LEU A 28 28.21 -0.18 -40.67
C LEU A 28 27.53 0.16 -39.35
N SER A 29 26.19 0.34 -39.42
CA SER A 29 25.34 0.34 -38.26
C SER A 29 25.56 -0.98 -37.50
N GLN A 30 26.35 -0.94 -36.43
CA GLN A 30 26.45 -2.08 -35.52
C GLN A 30 25.12 -2.18 -34.74
N ASN A 31 24.11 -2.69 -35.43
CA ASN A 31 22.98 -3.29 -34.74
C ASN A 31 23.50 -4.60 -34.13
N GLY A 32 24.12 -4.50 -32.94
CA GLY A 32 24.35 -5.67 -32.10
C GLY A 32 23.00 -6.36 -31.88
N PRO A 33 23.00 -7.70 -31.70
CA PRO A 33 21.75 -8.41 -31.49
C PRO A 33 20.99 -7.76 -30.32
N VAL A 34 19.82 -7.19 -30.61
CA VAL A 34 18.90 -6.75 -29.60
C VAL A 34 18.46 -8.04 -28.88
N HIS A 35 19.12 -8.36 -27.76
CA HIS A 35 18.67 -9.46 -26.94
C HIS A 35 17.23 -9.15 -26.52
N ALA A 36 16.28 -9.92 -27.04
CA ALA A 36 14.90 -9.82 -26.60
C ALA A 36 14.88 -9.91 -25.08
N ALA A 37 14.27 -8.93 -24.44
CA ALA A 37 14.16 -8.92 -22.99
C ALA A 37 13.44 -10.19 -22.53
N LYS A 38 13.97 -10.89 -21.51
CA LYS A 38 13.35 -12.10 -20.98
C LYS A 38 11.91 -11.81 -20.55
N SER A 39 11.00 -12.69 -20.91
CA SER A 39 9.62 -12.67 -20.47
C SER A 39 9.41 -13.66 -19.31
N TYR A 40 8.54 -13.33 -18.39
CA TYR A 40 8.29 -14.08 -17.17
C TYR A 40 6.79 -14.26 -16.92
N THR A 41 6.42 -15.39 -16.31
CA THR A 41 5.06 -15.67 -15.86
C THR A 41 4.98 -15.48 -14.35
N PHE A 42 4.13 -14.55 -13.90
CA PHE A 42 3.86 -14.29 -12.48
C PHE A 42 2.45 -14.72 -12.12
N TYR A 43 2.31 -15.37 -10.97
CA TYR A 43 1.03 -15.63 -10.34
C TYR A 43 0.88 -14.73 -9.11
N LEU A 44 -0.26 -14.07 -9.00
CA LEU A 44 -0.70 -13.41 -7.78
C LEU A 44 -1.74 -14.30 -7.11
N SER A 45 -1.39 -14.88 -5.97
CA SER A 45 -2.27 -15.64 -5.09
C SER A 45 -2.84 -14.71 -4.03
N ASN A 46 -4.09 -14.31 -4.20
CA ASN A 46 -4.82 -13.45 -3.30
C ASN A 46 -5.73 -14.27 -2.39
N SER A 47 -5.64 -14.08 -1.07
CA SER A 47 -6.40 -14.87 -0.10
C SER A 47 -7.91 -14.67 -0.21
N PHE A 48 -8.38 -13.48 -0.59
CA PHE A 48 -9.81 -13.21 -0.82
C PHE A 48 -10.04 -11.90 -1.58
N VAL A 49 -11.23 -11.72 -2.12
CA VAL A 49 -11.74 -10.46 -2.62
C VAL A 49 -13.03 -10.13 -1.86
N GLY A 50 -13.01 -9.07 -1.05
CA GLY A 50 -14.16 -8.75 -0.20
C GLY A 50 -14.19 -7.30 0.28
N ASN A 51 -13.19 -6.51 -0.13
CA ASN A 51 -13.14 -5.08 0.17
C ASN A 51 -12.52 -4.28 -0.98
N ASP A 52 -12.67 -2.96 -0.91
CA ASP A 52 -12.22 -2.04 -1.95
C ASP A 52 -10.69 -2.09 -2.16
N TRP A 53 -9.92 -2.27 -1.08
CA TRP A 53 -8.46 -2.37 -1.17
C TRP A 53 -8.02 -3.55 -2.04
N ARG A 54 -8.62 -4.74 -1.84
CA ARG A 54 -8.31 -5.96 -2.60
C ARG A 54 -8.67 -5.81 -4.07
N VAL A 55 -9.81 -5.20 -4.36
CA VAL A 55 -10.24 -4.90 -5.75
C VAL A 55 -9.25 -3.94 -6.41
N GLN A 56 -8.90 -2.86 -5.74
CA GLN A 56 -7.93 -1.89 -6.26
C GLN A 56 -6.55 -2.52 -6.43
N MET A 57 -6.09 -3.32 -5.48
CA MET A 57 -4.80 -4.02 -5.52
C MET A 57 -4.66 -4.89 -6.78
N GLU A 58 -5.69 -5.65 -7.12
CA GLU A 58 -5.69 -6.44 -8.35
C GLU A 58 -5.77 -5.58 -9.61
N ASN A 59 -6.59 -4.52 -9.59
CA ASN A 59 -6.70 -3.60 -10.71
C ASN A 59 -5.35 -2.94 -10.99
N GLU A 60 -4.67 -2.47 -9.96
CA GLU A 60 -3.34 -1.87 -10.10
C GLU A 60 -2.30 -2.89 -10.56
N ALA A 61 -2.35 -4.14 -10.08
CA ALA A 61 -1.48 -5.19 -10.59
C ALA A 61 -1.67 -5.41 -12.10
N ARG A 62 -2.93 -5.45 -12.58
CA ARG A 62 -3.23 -5.59 -14.03
C ARG A 62 -2.72 -4.40 -14.83
N VAL A 63 -2.94 -3.17 -14.35
CA VAL A 63 -2.45 -1.95 -14.99
C VAL A 63 -0.92 -1.92 -15.03
N LEU A 64 -0.27 -2.20 -13.90
CA LEU A 64 1.17 -2.14 -13.78
C LEU A 64 1.87 -3.22 -14.62
N ALA A 65 1.24 -4.39 -14.81
CA ALA A 65 1.73 -5.40 -15.75
C ALA A 65 1.78 -4.90 -17.21
N GLN A 66 0.96 -3.92 -17.57
CA GLN A 66 0.88 -3.32 -18.91
C GLN A 66 1.75 -2.06 -19.05
N LYS A 67 2.40 -1.60 -17.97
CA LYS A 67 3.27 -0.41 -17.96
C LYS A 67 4.74 -0.77 -17.77
N PRO A 68 5.68 0.04 -18.29
CA PRO A 68 7.10 -0.15 -17.99
C PRO A 68 7.38 -0.15 -16.47
N PRO A 69 8.29 -1.00 -16.00
CA PRO A 69 9.19 -1.89 -16.76
C PRO A 69 8.62 -3.28 -17.07
N MET A 70 7.35 -3.58 -16.72
CA MET A 70 6.74 -4.92 -16.81
C MET A 70 6.11 -5.20 -18.18
N SER A 71 5.68 -4.17 -18.88
CA SER A 71 5.05 -4.26 -20.20
C SER A 71 5.89 -5.07 -21.19
N GLY A 72 5.28 -6.07 -21.83
CA GLY A 72 5.95 -6.99 -22.77
C GLY A 72 6.90 -7.99 -22.12
N ARG A 73 7.05 -7.97 -20.80
CA ARG A 73 7.98 -8.83 -20.05
C ARG A 73 7.29 -9.71 -19.00
N VAL A 74 6.14 -9.31 -18.49
CA VAL A 74 5.43 -10.02 -17.43
C VAL A 74 4.06 -10.44 -17.92
N THR A 75 3.78 -11.74 -17.88
CA THR A 75 2.43 -12.30 -18.00
C THR A 75 1.90 -12.52 -16.58
N LEU A 76 0.94 -11.70 -16.15
CA LEU A 76 0.33 -11.79 -14.83
C LEU A 76 -0.92 -12.67 -14.87
N LYS A 77 -1.01 -13.64 -13.94
CA LYS A 77 -2.20 -14.44 -13.65
C LYS A 77 -2.61 -14.21 -12.20
N ILE A 78 -3.89 -13.89 -11.95
CA ILE A 78 -4.42 -13.64 -10.61
C ILE A 78 -5.38 -14.76 -10.24
N ILE A 79 -5.19 -15.35 -9.05
CA ILE A 79 -6.04 -16.39 -8.48
C ILE A 79 -6.53 -15.93 -7.12
N ASN A 80 -7.83 -15.90 -6.96
CA ASN A 80 -8.52 -15.54 -5.72
C ASN A 80 -9.06 -16.78 -5.01
N THR A 81 -9.07 -16.75 -3.68
CA THR A 81 -9.67 -17.77 -2.83
C THR A 81 -10.69 -17.15 -1.86
N ASP A 82 -11.23 -17.96 -0.96
CA ASP A 82 -12.34 -17.60 -0.06
C ASP A 82 -11.88 -17.17 1.36
N ASN A 83 -10.62 -16.76 1.50
CA ASN A 83 -9.95 -16.46 2.77
C ASN A 83 -9.71 -17.66 3.69
N THR A 84 -9.88 -18.90 3.21
CA THR A 84 -9.49 -20.06 3.99
C THR A 84 -8.07 -20.49 3.64
N VAL A 85 -7.33 -20.94 4.66
CA VAL A 85 -5.99 -21.50 4.47
C VAL A 85 -6.03 -22.71 3.52
N ALA A 86 -7.04 -23.56 3.66
CA ALA A 86 -7.19 -24.76 2.84
C ALA A 86 -7.35 -24.44 1.35
N ALA A 87 -8.19 -23.46 1.00
CA ALA A 87 -8.39 -23.04 -0.38
C ALA A 87 -7.12 -22.41 -0.97
N GLN A 88 -6.43 -21.56 -0.20
CA GLN A 88 -5.20 -20.94 -0.68
C GLN A 88 -4.06 -21.96 -0.82
N LEU A 89 -3.93 -22.93 0.09
CA LEU A 89 -2.97 -24.04 -0.04
C LEU A 89 -3.25 -24.89 -1.29
N ALA A 90 -4.50 -25.25 -1.54
CA ALA A 90 -4.89 -25.99 -2.74
C ALA A 90 -4.53 -25.22 -4.02
N SER A 91 -4.85 -23.92 -4.05
CA SER A 91 -4.49 -23.01 -5.15
C SER A 91 -2.98 -22.92 -5.36
N LEU A 92 -2.20 -22.71 -4.29
CA LEU A 92 -0.74 -22.63 -4.37
C LEU A 92 -0.14 -23.95 -4.90
N ASN A 93 -0.64 -25.11 -4.46
CA ASN A 93 -0.18 -26.40 -4.98
C ASN A 93 -0.38 -26.52 -6.50
N ASN A 94 -1.54 -26.09 -7.01
CA ASN A 94 -1.81 -26.07 -8.44
C ASN A 94 -0.90 -25.08 -9.20
N ILE A 95 -0.69 -23.90 -8.63
CA ILE A 95 0.20 -22.88 -9.22
C ILE A 95 1.64 -23.40 -9.33
N ILE A 96 2.17 -24.03 -8.27
CA ILE A 96 3.53 -24.58 -8.22
C ILE A 96 3.75 -25.60 -9.34
N GLN A 97 2.77 -26.45 -9.62
CA GLN A 97 2.84 -27.45 -10.71
C GLN A 97 2.96 -26.82 -12.10
N THR A 98 2.59 -25.55 -12.28
CA THR A 98 2.75 -24.85 -13.56
C THR A 98 4.15 -24.26 -13.75
N HIS A 99 5.05 -24.39 -12.76
CA HIS A 99 6.42 -23.86 -12.75
C HIS A 99 6.52 -22.41 -13.22
N PRO A 100 5.81 -21.44 -12.57
CA PRO A 100 5.94 -20.03 -12.92
C PRO A 100 7.32 -19.49 -12.49
N ASP A 101 7.71 -18.34 -13.04
CA ASP A 101 8.95 -17.66 -12.63
C ASP A 101 8.82 -17.03 -11.24
N ALA A 102 7.62 -16.53 -10.90
CA ALA A 102 7.36 -15.97 -9.57
C ALA A 102 5.92 -16.22 -9.08
N ILE A 103 5.79 -16.35 -7.76
CA ILE A 103 4.51 -16.37 -7.05
C ILE A 103 4.49 -15.17 -6.08
N LEU A 104 3.51 -14.31 -6.24
CA LEU A 104 3.22 -13.18 -5.36
C LEU A 104 2.08 -13.59 -4.44
N VAL A 105 2.28 -13.54 -3.13
CA VAL A 105 1.32 -14.07 -2.15
C VAL A 105 0.84 -12.95 -1.23
N ASP A 106 -0.48 -12.76 -1.20
CA ASP A 106 -1.16 -12.01 -0.15
C ASP A 106 -1.87 -13.05 0.75
N ALA A 107 -1.27 -13.31 1.92
CA ALA A 107 -1.47 -14.57 2.65
C ALA A 107 -2.72 -14.59 3.55
N SER A 108 -3.45 -15.70 3.56
CA SER A 108 -4.54 -15.96 4.53
C SER A 108 -4.03 -16.33 5.93
N SER A 109 -2.75 -16.69 6.05
CA SER A 109 -2.09 -17.04 7.31
C SER A 109 -0.59 -16.77 7.22
N PRO A 110 0.06 -16.27 8.29
CA PRO A 110 1.49 -16.03 8.28
C PRO A 110 2.32 -17.33 8.21
N ASP A 111 1.84 -18.43 8.76
CA ASP A 111 2.64 -19.65 8.94
C ASP A 111 2.11 -20.87 8.15
N ALA A 112 0.80 -20.96 7.99
CA ALA A 112 0.18 -22.18 7.44
C ALA A 112 0.54 -22.45 5.97
N LEU A 113 0.96 -21.42 5.22
CA LEU A 113 1.35 -21.53 3.82
C LEU A 113 2.82 -21.90 3.62
N ASN A 114 3.65 -21.82 4.67
CA ASN A 114 5.10 -21.93 4.58
C ASN A 114 5.58 -23.21 3.90
N SER A 115 4.99 -24.37 4.21
CA SER A 115 5.42 -25.64 3.60
C SER A 115 5.24 -25.68 2.08
N ALA A 116 4.17 -25.08 1.56
CA ALA A 116 3.95 -24.98 0.12
C ALA A 116 4.92 -23.99 -0.53
N LEU A 117 5.17 -22.84 0.13
CA LEU A 117 6.06 -21.81 -0.36
C LEU A 117 7.54 -22.23 -0.33
N SER A 118 8.00 -22.89 0.75
CA SER A 118 9.32 -23.52 0.80
C SER A 118 9.52 -24.52 -0.34
N ARG A 119 8.50 -25.30 -0.69
CA ARG A 119 8.52 -26.22 -1.81
C ARG A 119 8.62 -25.50 -3.16
N ALA A 120 7.89 -24.37 -3.33
CA ALA A 120 8.04 -23.52 -4.51
C ALA A 120 9.48 -22.99 -4.64
N CYS A 121 10.05 -22.47 -3.56
CA CYS A 121 11.43 -21.99 -3.51
C CYS A 121 12.44 -23.11 -3.86
N SER A 122 12.26 -24.31 -3.35
CA SER A 122 13.15 -25.45 -3.64
C SER A 122 13.12 -25.88 -5.11
N GLN A 123 12.05 -25.56 -5.82
CA GLN A 123 11.89 -25.76 -7.27
C GLN A 123 12.39 -24.60 -8.10
N GLY A 124 13.02 -23.58 -7.50
CA GLY A 124 13.53 -22.42 -8.19
C GLY A 124 12.50 -21.33 -8.50
N ILE A 125 11.27 -21.47 -8.02
CA ILE A 125 10.23 -20.44 -8.18
C ILE A 125 10.49 -19.31 -7.18
N LEU A 126 10.56 -18.07 -7.67
CA LEU A 126 10.73 -16.90 -6.82
C LEU A 126 9.43 -16.62 -6.05
N VAL A 127 9.52 -16.55 -4.73
CA VAL A 127 8.36 -16.26 -3.86
C VAL A 127 8.50 -14.88 -3.25
N LEU A 128 7.46 -14.06 -3.41
CA LEU A 128 7.31 -12.77 -2.76
C LEU A 128 5.98 -12.74 -2.02
N SER A 129 6.02 -12.47 -0.72
CA SER A 129 4.82 -12.21 0.06
C SER A 129 4.68 -10.71 0.26
N PHE A 130 3.47 -10.19 0.09
CA PHE A 130 3.21 -8.75 0.22
C PHE A 130 1.93 -8.49 1.01
N ASP A 131 1.80 -7.29 1.58
CA ASP A 131 0.70 -6.87 2.46
C ASP A 131 0.56 -7.77 3.69
N GLN A 132 -0.13 -8.89 3.57
CA GLN A 132 -0.17 -9.93 4.60
C GLN A 132 0.95 -10.94 4.36
N VAL A 133 2.07 -10.72 5.05
CA VAL A 133 3.30 -11.47 4.78
C VAL A 133 3.38 -12.78 5.56
N VAL A 134 4.06 -13.76 4.94
CA VAL A 134 4.36 -15.06 5.56
C VAL A 134 5.64 -15.02 6.39
N THR A 135 5.81 -15.99 7.29
CA THR A 135 7.04 -16.10 8.10
C THR A 135 8.17 -16.85 7.39
N ASP A 136 7.89 -17.58 6.31
CA ASP A 136 8.91 -18.34 5.56
C ASP A 136 10.11 -17.47 5.17
N SER A 137 11.32 -17.98 5.44
CA SER A 137 12.58 -17.28 5.19
C SER A 137 12.98 -17.26 3.71
N CYS A 138 12.46 -18.17 2.89
CA CYS A 138 12.75 -18.17 1.46
C CYS A 138 12.03 -17.06 0.70
N ALA A 139 10.89 -16.57 1.22
CA ALA A 139 10.11 -15.53 0.59
C ALA A 139 10.69 -14.13 0.81
N TRP A 140 10.67 -13.31 -0.21
CA TRP A 140 10.76 -11.85 -0.06
C TRP A 140 9.49 -11.33 0.60
N LYS A 141 9.59 -10.32 1.44
CA LYS A 141 8.46 -9.73 2.18
C LYS A 141 8.39 -8.24 1.90
N LEU A 142 7.22 -7.77 1.50
CA LEU A 142 6.97 -6.37 1.17
C LEU A 142 5.68 -5.93 1.83
N GLU A 143 5.78 -5.03 2.79
CA GLU A 143 4.60 -4.55 3.51
C GLU A 143 4.74 -3.08 3.92
N SER A 144 3.64 -2.44 4.23
CA SER A 144 3.65 -1.18 4.94
C SER A 144 4.30 -1.37 6.32
N ASN A 145 4.99 -0.35 6.84
CA ASN A 145 5.56 -0.43 8.19
C ASN A 145 4.43 -0.40 9.23
N TRP A 146 3.70 -1.52 9.30
CA TRP A 146 2.55 -1.70 10.18
C TRP A 146 2.85 -1.42 11.65
N PRO A 147 3.98 -1.90 12.23
CA PRO A 147 4.30 -1.61 13.62
C PRO A 147 4.38 -0.11 13.89
N THR A 148 5.10 0.64 13.07
CA THR A 148 5.23 2.10 13.23
C THR A 148 3.90 2.81 13.05
N MET A 149 3.13 2.43 12.03
CA MET A 149 1.82 3.02 11.76
C MET A 149 0.83 2.73 12.90
N ALA A 150 0.71 1.48 13.31
CA ALA A 150 -0.21 1.07 14.37
C ALA A 150 0.10 1.76 15.71
N HIS A 151 1.38 1.85 16.07
CA HIS A 151 1.84 2.61 17.22
C HIS A 151 1.43 4.08 17.13
N ALA A 152 1.64 4.72 15.97
CA ALA A 152 1.31 6.11 15.77
C ALA A 152 -0.20 6.38 15.88
N LEU A 153 -1.04 5.52 15.28
CA LEU A 153 -2.49 5.63 15.37
C LEU A 153 -2.98 5.54 16.83
N ALA A 154 -2.48 4.57 17.58
CA ALA A 154 -2.87 4.39 18.98
C ALA A 154 -2.33 5.51 19.89
N GLN A 155 -1.11 5.97 19.66
CA GLN A 155 -0.52 7.06 20.43
C GLN A 155 -1.22 8.38 20.12
N TRP A 156 -1.59 8.64 18.87
CA TRP A 156 -2.40 9.78 18.49
C TRP A 156 -3.75 9.76 19.23
N MET A 157 -4.41 8.60 19.31
CA MET A 157 -5.67 8.45 20.06
C MET A 157 -5.46 8.81 21.52
N ALA A 158 -4.45 8.24 22.17
CA ALA A 158 -4.16 8.52 23.58
C ALA A 158 -3.87 10.01 23.85
N LEU A 159 -3.09 10.65 22.98
CA LEU A 159 -2.80 12.09 23.09
C LEU A 159 -4.02 12.96 22.81
N THR A 160 -4.84 12.60 21.83
CA THR A 160 -6.10 13.31 21.52
C THR A 160 -7.09 13.24 22.66
N LEU A 161 -7.12 12.14 23.39
CA LEU A 161 -7.94 11.94 24.59
C LEU A 161 -7.28 12.49 25.87
N HIS A 162 -6.11 13.14 25.77
CA HIS A 162 -5.36 13.63 26.93
C HIS A 162 -5.09 12.53 27.98
N GLY A 163 -4.88 11.30 27.53
CA GLY A 163 -4.52 10.15 28.35
C GLY A 163 -5.66 9.56 29.19
N LYS A 164 -6.93 9.88 28.93
CA LYS A 164 -8.10 9.37 29.68
C LYS A 164 -9.33 9.21 28.79
N GLY A 165 -10.14 8.19 29.07
CA GLY A 165 -11.41 7.96 28.37
C GLY A 165 -11.66 6.49 28.06
N ASN A 166 -12.82 6.21 27.51
CA ASN A 166 -13.28 4.88 27.13
C ASN A 166 -13.14 4.70 25.62
N VAL A 167 -12.51 3.61 25.19
CA VAL A 167 -12.29 3.35 23.78
C VAL A 167 -12.86 2.01 23.34
N LEU A 168 -13.32 1.95 22.09
CA LEU A 168 -13.60 0.72 21.36
C LEU A 168 -12.42 0.35 20.46
N ILE A 169 -12.13 -0.93 20.33
CA ILE A 169 -11.07 -1.43 19.47
C ILE A 169 -11.63 -2.43 18.46
N ASP A 170 -11.35 -2.18 17.19
CA ASP A 170 -11.56 -3.13 16.10
C ASP A 170 -10.50 -4.24 16.13
N ARG A 171 -10.95 -5.51 16.10
CA ARG A 171 -10.08 -6.68 15.97
C ARG A 171 -9.82 -7.07 14.51
N GLY A 172 -10.45 -6.37 13.57
CA GLY A 172 -10.28 -6.58 12.13
C GLY A 172 -10.88 -7.88 11.64
N LEU A 173 -10.18 -8.56 10.74
CA LEU A 173 -10.58 -9.84 10.14
C LEU A 173 -9.90 -10.98 10.89
N ALA A 174 -10.68 -11.96 11.33
CA ALA A 174 -10.15 -13.13 12.03
C ALA A 174 -9.13 -13.91 11.17
N GLY A 175 -7.99 -14.26 11.77
CA GLY A 175 -6.90 -14.98 11.10
C GLY A 175 -5.95 -14.10 10.27
N ALA A 176 -6.33 -12.88 9.93
CA ALA A 176 -5.47 -11.99 9.16
C ALA A 176 -4.26 -11.51 9.99
N PRO A 177 -3.02 -11.68 9.49
CA PRO A 177 -1.80 -11.28 10.20
C PRO A 177 -1.80 -9.82 10.64
N ILE A 178 -2.22 -8.93 9.74
CA ILE A 178 -2.29 -7.47 10.00
C ILE A 178 -3.28 -7.15 11.11
N SER A 179 -4.44 -7.82 11.14
CA SER A 179 -5.44 -7.60 12.19
C SER A 179 -4.88 -7.83 13.58
N GLN A 180 -4.15 -8.93 13.76
CA GLN A 180 -3.53 -9.25 15.04
C GLN A 180 -2.43 -8.26 15.41
N LEU A 181 -1.62 -7.85 14.43
CA LEU A 181 -0.55 -6.87 14.63
C LEU A 181 -1.11 -5.52 15.07
N LEU A 182 -2.12 -4.99 14.38
CA LEU A 182 -2.77 -3.73 14.72
C LEU A 182 -3.41 -3.79 16.12
N TYR A 183 -4.15 -4.86 16.40
CA TYR A 183 -4.76 -5.07 17.71
C TYR A 183 -3.73 -5.09 18.84
N ASN A 184 -2.63 -5.83 18.66
CA ASN A 184 -1.55 -5.92 19.65
C ASN A 184 -0.86 -4.55 19.87
N ALA A 185 -0.63 -3.80 18.79
CA ALA A 185 -0.05 -2.46 18.90
C ALA A 185 -0.99 -1.50 19.63
N TYR A 186 -2.29 -1.50 19.29
CA TYR A 186 -3.29 -0.65 19.94
C TYR A 186 -3.34 -0.93 21.45
N THR A 187 -3.49 -2.20 21.83
CA THR A 187 -3.56 -2.58 23.24
C THR A 187 -2.26 -2.30 24.00
N SER A 188 -1.11 -2.55 23.38
CA SER A 188 0.21 -2.27 23.98
C SER A 188 0.45 -0.78 24.22
N VAL A 189 0.05 0.08 23.27
CA VAL A 189 0.21 1.53 23.44
C VAL A 189 -0.77 2.07 24.48
N LEU A 190 -2.05 1.72 24.36
CA LEU A 190 -3.08 2.22 25.29
C LEU A 190 -2.86 1.74 26.73
N GLY A 191 -2.30 0.54 26.90
CA GLY A 191 -1.94 0.01 28.22
C GLY A 191 -0.91 0.86 29.00
N LYS A 192 -0.22 1.79 28.35
CA LYS A 192 0.67 2.77 29.00
C LYS A 192 -0.08 3.97 29.59
N TYR A 193 -1.37 4.08 29.32
CA TYR A 193 -2.23 5.17 29.76
C TYR A 193 -3.29 4.61 30.75
N PRO A 194 -3.05 4.62 32.06
CA PRO A 194 -3.88 3.90 33.04
C PRO A 194 -5.32 4.41 33.12
N ASN A 195 -5.59 5.62 32.64
CA ASN A 195 -6.92 6.21 32.61
C ASN A 195 -7.64 6.07 31.25
N ILE A 196 -7.05 5.32 30.30
CA ILE A 196 -7.73 4.91 29.07
C ILE A 196 -8.21 3.47 29.28
N HIS A 197 -9.50 3.26 29.13
CA HIS A 197 -10.13 1.96 29.31
C HIS A 197 -10.68 1.43 28.00
N THR A 198 -10.26 0.24 27.59
CA THR A 198 -10.91 -0.46 26.48
C THR A 198 -12.21 -1.09 27.01
N VAL A 199 -13.35 -0.52 26.63
CA VAL A 199 -14.66 -0.94 27.13
C VAL A 199 -15.36 -1.95 26.23
N GLY A 200 -14.92 -2.10 24.98
CA GLY A 200 -15.50 -3.08 24.06
C GLY A 200 -14.66 -3.34 22.81
N TYR A 201 -15.01 -4.41 22.14
CA TYR A 201 -14.34 -4.87 20.93
C TYR A 201 -15.36 -5.21 19.85
N PHE A 202 -14.99 -5.03 18.58
CA PHE A 202 -15.80 -5.45 17.44
C PHE A 202 -14.89 -5.99 16.32
N ASN A 203 -15.50 -6.61 15.31
CA ASN A 203 -14.80 -7.08 14.13
C ASN A 203 -15.32 -6.30 12.91
N GLY A 204 -14.54 -5.33 12.46
CA GLY A 204 -14.85 -4.50 11.30
C GLY A 204 -14.63 -5.20 9.96
N ASN A 205 -13.86 -6.32 9.95
CA ASN A 205 -13.60 -7.19 8.79
C ASN A 205 -13.10 -6.42 7.54
N TYR A 206 -12.45 -5.28 7.74
CA TYR A 206 -12.01 -4.36 6.66
C TYR A 206 -13.17 -3.94 5.73
N ALA A 207 -14.38 -3.85 6.25
CA ALA A 207 -15.57 -3.54 5.47
C ALA A 207 -16.49 -2.54 6.19
N LEU A 208 -17.08 -1.62 5.41
CA LEU A 208 -17.87 -0.50 5.95
C LEU A 208 -19.09 -0.97 6.76
N GLY A 209 -19.84 -1.94 6.24
CA GLY A 209 -21.04 -2.46 6.92
C GLY A 209 -20.74 -3.16 8.26
N PRO A 210 -19.84 -4.15 8.29
CA PRO A 210 -19.37 -4.77 9.54
C PRO A 210 -18.79 -3.79 10.54
N GLU A 211 -18.02 -2.79 10.12
CA GLU A 211 -17.51 -1.73 11.01
C GLU A 211 -18.67 -0.95 11.65
N GLN A 212 -19.65 -0.52 10.84
CA GLN A 212 -20.80 0.21 11.32
C GLN A 212 -21.66 -0.63 12.29
N SER A 213 -21.99 -1.86 11.93
CA SER A 213 -22.81 -2.73 12.77
C SER A 213 -22.10 -3.15 14.04
N GLY A 214 -20.80 -3.41 13.97
CA GLY A 214 -19.96 -3.75 15.11
C GLY A 214 -19.92 -2.62 16.15
N VAL A 215 -19.69 -1.38 15.70
CA VAL A 215 -19.72 -0.21 16.59
C VAL A 215 -21.10 0.02 17.17
N ALA A 216 -22.17 -0.06 16.34
CA ALA A 216 -23.54 0.12 16.83
C ALA A 216 -23.90 -0.88 17.95
N GLY A 217 -23.49 -2.14 17.80
CA GLY A 217 -23.68 -3.16 18.84
C GLY A 217 -22.95 -2.82 20.15
N GLN A 218 -21.73 -2.26 20.05
CA GLN A 218 -20.97 -1.86 21.24
C GLN A 218 -21.54 -0.61 21.92
N LEU A 219 -22.07 0.36 21.18
CA LEU A 219 -22.67 1.57 21.74
C LEU A 219 -23.90 1.26 22.61
N ALA A 220 -24.68 0.22 22.29
CA ALA A 220 -25.80 -0.22 23.07
C ALA A 220 -25.37 -0.71 24.49
N ALA A 221 -24.22 -1.37 24.59
CA ALA A 221 -23.65 -1.87 25.83
C ALA A 221 -22.78 -0.83 26.57
N HIS A 222 -22.18 0.09 25.83
CA HIS A 222 -21.20 1.07 26.31
C HIS A 222 -21.55 2.47 25.81
N PRO A 223 -22.53 3.18 26.43
CA PRO A 223 -22.98 4.48 25.95
C PRO A 223 -21.95 5.61 26.13
N ASN A 224 -20.92 5.39 26.95
CA ASN A 224 -19.86 6.38 27.22
C ASN A 224 -18.58 6.01 26.52
N VAL A 225 -18.52 6.18 25.18
CA VAL A 225 -17.33 5.99 24.36
C VAL A 225 -16.71 7.36 24.05
N ASP A 226 -15.37 7.47 24.16
CA ASP A 226 -14.61 8.69 23.92
C ASP A 226 -13.67 8.58 22.70
N GLY A 227 -13.42 7.36 22.20
CA GLY A 227 -12.60 7.15 21.00
C GLY A 227 -12.81 5.76 20.40
N ILE A 228 -12.56 5.62 19.09
CA ILE A 228 -12.69 4.34 18.38
C ILE A 228 -11.46 4.10 17.52
N LEU A 229 -10.77 2.97 17.77
CA LEU A 229 -9.65 2.53 16.95
C LEU A 229 -10.16 1.50 15.94
N THR A 230 -10.32 1.92 14.68
CA THR A 230 -10.74 1.02 13.61
C THR A 230 -9.53 0.45 12.84
N GLN A 231 -9.78 -0.61 12.10
CA GLN A 231 -8.85 -1.20 11.14
C GLN A 231 -9.36 -1.06 9.69
N GLY A 232 -10.25 -0.11 9.44
CA GLY A 232 -10.91 0.03 8.17
C GLY A 232 -11.20 1.49 7.78
N TYR A 233 -12.44 1.75 7.46
CA TYR A 233 -12.87 3.02 6.87
C TYR A 233 -12.99 4.17 7.88
N GLY A 234 -13.27 3.89 9.15
CA GLY A 234 -13.59 4.90 10.16
C GLY A 234 -14.96 5.55 9.96
N THR A 235 -15.41 5.70 8.73
CA THR A 235 -16.71 6.30 8.42
C THR A 235 -17.89 5.41 8.79
N GLY A 236 -17.73 4.10 8.86
CA GLY A 236 -18.70 3.18 9.42
C GLY A 236 -18.90 3.42 10.91
N ALA A 237 -17.82 3.59 11.65
CA ALA A 237 -17.85 3.95 13.06
C ALA A 237 -18.55 5.30 13.30
N LEU A 238 -18.22 6.32 12.50
CA LEU A 238 -18.87 7.64 12.57
C LEU A 238 -20.36 7.59 12.24
N ALA A 239 -20.75 6.78 11.25
CA ALA A 239 -22.16 6.57 10.91
C ALA A 239 -22.92 5.88 12.04
N ALA A 240 -22.32 4.90 12.72
CA ALA A 240 -22.91 4.25 13.88
C ALA A 240 -23.14 5.23 15.05
N LEU A 241 -22.14 6.07 15.37
CA LEU A 241 -22.26 7.12 16.38
C LEU A 241 -23.41 8.08 16.06
N LYS A 242 -23.46 8.58 14.81
CA LYS A 242 -24.52 9.49 14.37
C LYS A 242 -25.91 8.86 14.46
N ASN A 243 -26.05 7.62 13.99
CA ASN A 243 -27.33 6.90 14.01
C ASN A 243 -27.82 6.60 15.44
N ALA A 244 -26.90 6.40 16.37
CA ALA A 244 -27.20 6.23 17.79
C ALA A 244 -27.47 7.56 18.56
N GLY A 245 -27.38 8.71 17.87
CA GLY A 245 -27.47 10.02 18.54
C GLY A 245 -26.30 10.31 19.49
N HIS A 246 -25.20 9.57 19.37
CA HIS A 246 -24.01 9.74 20.17
C HIS A 246 -23.17 10.93 19.63
N LYS A 247 -22.46 11.63 20.52
CA LYS A 247 -21.46 12.62 20.10
C LYS A 247 -20.42 11.94 19.21
N LEU A 248 -19.92 12.65 18.19
CA LEU A 248 -18.78 12.18 17.42
C LEU A 248 -17.52 12.22 18.28
N VAL A 249 -16.75 11.15 18.23
CA VAL A 249 -15.50 10.98 18.96
C VAL A 249 -14.33 10.81 17.99
N PRO A 250 -13.07 10.99 18.43
CA PRO A 250 -11.90 10.70 17.63
C PRO A 250 -11.90 9.26 17.09
N VAL A 251 -11.54 9.10 15.80
CA VAL A 251 -11.53 7.80 15.11
C VAL A 251 -10.22 7.61 14.36
N THR A 252 -9.66 6.41 14.43
CA THR A 252 -8.59 5.99 13.49
C THR A 252 -9.22 5.39 12.24
N ALA A 253 -8.54 5.51 11.09
CA ALA A 253 -9.01 4.96 9.82
C ALA A 253 -7.84 4.66 8.87
N PHE A 254 -8.15 4.03 7.73
CA PHE A 254 -7.24 4.01 6.58
C PHE A 254 -7.61 5.08 5.56
N SER A 255 -6.62 5.48 4.74
CA SER A 255 -6.73 6.60 3.81
C SER A 255 -7.50 6.25 2.53
N TYR A 256 -8.74 5.80 2.66
CA TYR A 256 -9.70 5.74 1.56
C TYR A 256 -10.19 7.13 1.17
N ASN A 257 -10.53 7.34 -0.09
CA ASN A 257 -11.11 8.61 -0.54
C ASN A 257 -12.35 9.01 0.30
N GLY A 258 -13.23 8.05 0.57
CA GLY A 258 -14.41 8.26 1.42
C GLY A 258 -14.07 8.58 2.88
N SER A 259 -13.00 8.01 3.43
CA SER A 259 -12.54 8.31 4.79
C SER A 259 -12.01 9.72 4.92
N LEU A 260 -11.19 10.17 3.93
CA LEU A 260 -10.67 11.54 3.89
C LEU A 260 -11.78 12.59 3.86
N VAL A 261 -12.85 12.31 3.08
CA VAL A 261 -14.02 13.20 2.95
C VAL A 261 -14.92 13.10 4.17
N GLY A 262 -15.26 11.87 4.56
CA GLY A 262 -16.31 11.59 5.55
C GLY A 262 -15.99 12.13 6.93
N CYS A 263 -14.73 12.01 7.37
CA CYS A 263 -14.32 12.51 8.67
C CYS A 263 -14.63 14.00 8.86
N GLN A 264 -14.30 14.83 7.88
CA GLN A 264 -14.55 16.27 8.02
C GLN A 264 -15.99 16.65 7.72
N GLN A 265 -16.64 16.05 6.74
CA GLN A 265 -18.05 16.34 6.45
C GLN A 265 -18.94 15.99 7.63
N MET A 266 -18.56 15.00 8.43
CA MET A 266 -19.25 14.68 9.68
C MET A 266 -18.82 15.56 10.85
N GLY A 267 -17.75 16.36 10.73
CA GLY A 267 -17.20 17.16 11.81
C GLY A 267 -16.42 16.34 12.85
N ALA A 268 -15.88 15.19 12.46
CA ALA A 268 -15.15 14.29 13.35
C ALA A 268 -13.65 14.57 13.34
N THR A 269 -12.98 14.25 14.44
CA THR A 269 -11.52 14.23 14.56
C THR A 269 -10.98 12.87 14.15
N CYS A 270 -10.10 12.83 13.16
CA CYS A 270 -9.59 11.57 12.62
C CYS A 270 -8.09 11.59 12.39
N ILE A 271 -7.50 10.40 12.48
CA ILE A 271 -6.19 10.08 11.91
C ILE A 271 -6.32 8.91 10.93
N LEU A 272 -5.60 8.98 9.81
CA LEU A 272 -5.67 7.98 8.76
C LEU A 272 -4.26 7.48 8.44
N GLY A 273 -4.10 6.15 8.45
CA GLY A 273 -2.89 5.47 8.01
C GLY A 273 -3.00 5.05 6.55
N SER A 274 -1.91 5.07 5.80
CA SER A 274 -1.92 4.67 4.39
C SER A 274 -1.37 3.25 4.22
N ASN A 275 -2.14 2.42 3.52
CA ASN A 275 -1.69 1.15 2.97
C ASN A 275 -1.96 1.17 1.46
N PRO A 276 -0.93 1.44 0.63
CA PRO A 276 -1.16 1.62 -0.80
C PRO A 276 -1.45 0.29 -1.49
N ALA A 277 -2.53 0.23 -2.26
CA ALA A 277 -2.92 -0.98 -3.01
C ALA A 277 -1.90 -1.38 -4.09
N TRP A 278 -1.06 -0.45 -4.57
CA TRP A 278 0.04 -0.75 -5.50
C TRP A 278 1.21 -1.56 -4.89
N LEU A 279 1.11 -2.03 -3.65
CA LEU A 279 2.06 -3.00 -3.07
C LEU A 279 2.21 -4.26 -3.93
N SER A 280 1.13 -4.72 -4.57
CA SER A 280 1.19 -5.80 -5.56
C SER A 280 2.13 -5.49 -6.72
N GLY A 281 2.08 -4.26 -7.24
CA GLY A 281 2.99 -3.77 -8.27
C GLY A 281 4.43 -3.64 -7.80
N LEU A 282 4.67 -3.26 -6.53
CA LEU A 282 6.01 -3.26 -5.94
C LEU A 282 6.55 -4.69 -5.84
N ALA A 283 5.73 -5.66 -5.46
CA ALA A 283 6.11 -7.07 -5.44
C ALA A 283 6.48 -7.55 -6.87
N MET A 284 5.66 -7.22 -7.88
CA MET A 284 5.96 -7.53 -9.29
C MET A 284 7.27 -6.91 -9.76
N LYS A 285 7.48 -5.61 -9.46
CA LYS A 285 8.72 -4.91 -9.82
C LYS A 285 9.93 -5.53 -9.11
N THR A 286 9.80 -5.87 -7.86
CA THR A 286 10.88 -6.53 -7.10
C THR A 286 11.17 -7.91 -7.68
N ALA A 287 10.14 -8.70 -8.02
CA ALA A 287 10.32 -9.99 -8.69
C ALA A 287 11.08 -9.84 -10.01
N LEU A 288 10.69 -8.88 -10.84
CA LEU A 288 11.37 -8.60 -12.10
C LEU A 288 12.84 -8.21 -11.89
N ASP A 289 13.12 -7.34 -10.92
CA ASP A 289 14.47 -6.90 -10.60
C ASP A 289 15.35 -8.06 -10.08
N VAL A 290 14.77 -8.96 -9.27
CA VAL A 290 15.47 -10.16 -8.78
C VAL A 290 15.79 -11.12 -9.92
N LEU A 291 14.82 -11.43 -10.79
CA LEU A 291 14.98 -12.32 -11.93
C LEU A 291 15.93 -11.76 -12.99
N ASP A 292 16.05 -10.44 -13.07
CA ASP A 292 17.04 -9.75 -13.91
C ASP A 292 18.43 -9.63 -13.26
N GLY A 293 18.64 -10.11 -12.04
CA GLY A 293 19.90 -10.01 -11.32
C GLY A 293 20.25 -8.59 -10.83
N LYS A 294 19.27 -7.69 -10.70
CA LYS A 294 19.48 -6.27 -10.36
C LYS A 294 19.46 -5.96 -8.85
N THR A 295 19.27 -6.98 -7.98
CA THR A 295 19.05 -6.76 -6.54
C THR A 295 19.93 -7.60 -5.62
N PRO A 296 21.25 -7.78 -5.91
CA PRO A 296 22.08 -8.72 -5.14
C PRO A 296 22.22 -8.37 -3.65
N ASN A 297 22.02 -7.10 -3.25
CA ASN A 297 22.29 -6.59 -1.89
C ASN A 297 21.07 -5.95 -1.22
N LYS A 298 19.84 -6.14 -1.73
CA LYS A 298 18.64 -5.60 -1.06
C LYS A 298 18.19 -6.52 0.07
N PRO A 299 17.69 -5.96 1.18
CA PRO A 299 17.07 -6.76 2.23
C PRO A 299 15.84 -7.48 1.66
N ARG A 300 15.66 -8.75 2.06
CA ARG A 300 14.49 -9.53 1.64
C ARG A 300 13.18 -9.13 2.34
N HIS A 301 13.26 -8.30 3.36
CA HIS A 301 12.10 -7.71 4.02
C HIS A 301 12.13 -6.19 3.79
N ILE A 302 11.18 -5.71 3.01
CA ILE A 302 11.02 -4.30 2.63
C ILE A 302 9.82 -3.73 3.38
N LEU A 303 10.08 -2.81 4.29
CA LEU A 303 9.04 -2.06 5.03
C LEU A 303 8.86 -0.69 4.38
N LEU A 304 7.68 -0.43 3.84
CA LEU A 304 7.34 0.88 3.29
C LEU A 304 6.96 1.84 4.41
N GLN A 305 7.62 2.98 4.45
CA GLN A 305 7.15 4.10 5.24
C GLN A 305 6.00 4.77 4.51
N THR A 306 4.81 4.66 5.07
CA THR A 306 3.59 5.20 4.47
C THR A 306 3.13 6.46 5.21
N PRO A 307 2.51 7.44 4.51
CA PRO A 307 2.08 8.67 5.14
C PRO A 307 0.95 8.43 6.14
N LEU A 308 0.95 9.26 7.18
CA LEU A 308 -0.17 9.43 8.11
C LEU A 308 -0.81 10.78 7.85
N PHE A 309 -2.14 10.85 7.92
CA PHE A 309 -2.91 12.07 7.72
C PHE A 309 -3.82 12.33 8.93
N ALA A 310 -3.89 13.56 9.42
CA ALA A 310 -4.82 13.92 10.48
C ALA A 310 -5.41 15.32 10.26
N ASN A 311 -6.55 15.60 10.89
CA ASN A 311 -7.22 16.90 10.87
C ASN A 311 -7.14 17.67 12.21
N ASN A 312 -6.29 17.20 13.11
CA ASN A 312 -5.95 17.93 14.34
C ASN A 312 -4.42 18.09 14.44
N HIS A 313 -3.97 19.00 15.30
CA HIS A 313 -2.56 19.34 15.46
C HIS A 313 -1.81 18.50 16.50
N VAL A 314 -2.30 17.31 16.80
CA VAL A 314 -1.62 16.38 17.73
C VAL A 314 -0.32 15.88 17.10
N ILE A 315 0.78 16.05 17.83
CA ILE A 315 2.11 15.59 17.43
C ILE A 315 2.38 14.25 18.07
N VAL A 316 2.68 13.25 17.25
CA VAL A 316 3.14 11.94 17.72
C VAL A 316 4.66 11.86 17.55
N PRO A 317 5.43 11.75 18.64
CA PRO A 317 6.89 11.69 18.54
C PRO A 317 7.37 10.55 17.63
N GLY A 318 8.29 10.86 16.73
CA GLY A 318 8.87 9.88 15.79
C GLY A 318 7.96 9.47 14.61
N SER A 319 6.74 10.03 14.52
CA SER A 319 5.79 9.72 13.45
C SER A 319 5.30 11.02 12.79
N PRO A 320 5.86 11.41 11.65
CA PRO A 320 5.41 12.61 10.96
C PRO A 320 3.99 12.41 10.44
N ILE A 321 3.09 13.29 10.88
CA ILE A 321 1.69 13.31 10.45
C ILE A 321 1.50 14.51 9.53
N THR A 322 1.02 14.25 8.31
CA THR A 322 0.63 15.29 7.37
C THR A 322 -0.73 15.86 7.78
N GLN A 323 -0.76 17.13 8.07
CA GLN A 323 -2.02 17.83 8.31
C GLN A 323 -2.75 18.02 6.99
N ILE A 324 -3.94 17.48 6.89
CA ILE A 324 -4.77 17.62 5.70
C ILE A 324 -6.06 18.34 6.01
N LYS A 325 -6.52 19.11 5.05
CA LYS A 325 -7.87 19.65 5.07
C LYS A 325 -8.81 18.55 4.63
N LEU A 326 -9.26 17.74 5.58
CA LEU A 326 -10.28 16.75 5.32
C LEU A 326 -11.56 17.42 4.82
N GLY A 327 -12.40 16.71 4.08
CA GLY A 327 -13.66 17.22 3.53
C GLY A 327 -13.56 17.76 2.11
N VAL A 328 -12.34 17.90 1.58
CA VAL A 328 -12.16 18.10 0.14
C VAL A 328 -12.15 16.70 -0.49
N ASN A 329 -13.16 16.38 -1.29
CA ASN A 329 -13.14 15.14 -2.06
C ASN A 329 -12.07 15.24 -3.15
N ALA A 330 -10.95 14.53 -2.94
CA ALA A 330 -9.82 14.54 -3.88
C ALA A 330 -10.22 13.97 -5.26
N PHE A 331 -11.19 13.05 -5.26
CA PHE A 331 -11.64 12.35 -6.48
C PHE A 331 -13.17 12.26 -6.53
N PRO A 332 -13.89 13.36 -6.79
CA PRO A 332 -15.35 13.44 -6.65
C PRO A 332 -16.13 12.53 -7.62
N LYS A 333 -15.50 12.03 -8.68
CA LYS A 333 -16.10 11.13 -9.66
C LYS A 333 -15.76 9.66 -9.42
N LEU A 334 -14.98 9.35 -8.38
CA LEU A 334 -14.52 7.99 -8.11
C LEU A 334 -15.11 7.43 -6.81
N PRO A 335 -15.14 6.10 -6.68
CA PRO A 335 -15.66 5.44 -5.48
C PRO A 335 -14.99 5.92 -4.20
N ALA A 336 -15.75 5.93 -3.12
CA ALA A 336 -15.24 6.24 -1.78
C ALA A 336 -14.17 5.24 -1.32
N GLY A 337 -14.22 4.01 -1.83
CA GLY A 337 -13.26 2.95 -1.52
C GLY A 337 -11.88 3.09 -2.16
N LEU A 338 -11.63 4.07 -3.05
CA LEU A 338 -10.30 4.27 -3.62
C LEU A 338 -9.29 4.62 -2.53
N THR A 339 -8.25 3.78 -2.36
CA THR A 339 -7.16 4.03 -1.39
C THR A 339 -6.17 5.06 -1.91
N ILE A 340 -5.59 5.83 -1.02
CA ILE A 340 -4.63 6.90 -1.32
C ILE A 340 -3.34 6.65 -0.53
N PRO A 341 -2.16 6.73 -1.17
CA PRO A 341 -1.90 7.01 -2.60
C PRO A 341 -2.18 5.81 -3.51
N PHE A 342 -2.75 6.05 -4.67
CA PHE A 342 -3.07 5.02 -5.68
C PHE A 342 -2.03 4.92 -6.81
N SER A 343 -1.03 5.77 -6.86
CA SER A 343 0.02 5.75 -7.88
C SER A 343 1.38 5.47 -7.26
N PRO A 344 2.09 4.44 -7.71
CA PRO A 344 3.43 4.16 -7.22
C PRO A 344 4.45 5.20 -7.73
N PRO A 345 5.58 5.38 -7.02
CA PRO A 345 6.54 6.45 -7.34
C PRO A 345 7.36 6.23 -8.63
N TRP A 346 7.37 5.02 -9.21
CA TRP A 346 8.19 4.68 -10.40
C TRP A 346 7.42 4.74 -11.72
N THR A 347 6.09 4.81 -11.69
CA THR A 347 5.24 4.95 -12.89
C THR A 347 3.91 5.57 -12.51
N SER A 348 3.32 6.29 -13.44
CA SER A 348 2.03 6.93 -13.21
C SER A 348 0.87 5.95 -13.40
N VAL A 349 -0.03 5.91 -12.42
CA VAL A 349 -1.33 5.26 -12.50
C VAL A 349 -2.39 6.33 -12.29
N THR A 350 -3.36 6.42 -13.19
CA THR A 350 -4.48 7.35 -13.03
C THR A 350 -5.54 6.77 -12.09
N PRO A 351 -6.39 7.60 -11.46
CA PRO A 351 -7.49 7.10 -10.65
C PRO A 351 -8.44 6.16 -11.41
N ALA A 352 -8.69 6.45 -12.69
CA ALA A 352 -9.53 5.61 -13.54
C ALA A 352 -8.92 4.22 -13.77
N GLU A 353 -7.61 4.15 -14.01
CA GLU A 353 -6.89 2.88 -14.14
C GLU A 353 -6.90 2.09 -12.82
N ALA A 354 -6.62 2.73 -11.67
CA ALA A 354 -6.65 2.10 -10.35
C ALA A 354 -8.05 1.51 -10.03
N THR A 355 -9.10 2.14 -10.55
CA THR A 355 -10.48 1.70 -10.32
C THR A 355 -10.91 0.61 -11.30
N SER A 356 -10.51 0.70 -12.58
CA SER A 356 -11.01 -0.19 -13.64
C SER A 356 -10.11 -1.40 -13.93
N GLY A 357 -8.83 -1.35 -13.57
CA GLY A 357 -7.84 -2.36 -13.92
C GLY A 357 -7.45 -2.37 -15.40
N LYS A 358 -7.74 -1.28 -16.12
CA LYS A 358 -7.43 -1.13 -17.57
C LYS A 358 -6.46 0.03 -17.73
N ALA A 359 -5.32 -0.24 -18.40
CA ALA A 359 -4.32 0.75 -18.75
C ALA A 359 -4.71 1.56 -19.97
#